data_cdec42a1f8e3c3c131f400a02c8660c0
#
_entry.id   cdec42a1f8e3c3c131f400a02c8660c0
#
_cell.length_a   1.000
_cell.length_b   1.000
_cell.length_c   1.000
_cell.angle_alpha   90.00
_cell.angle_beta   90.00
_cell.angle_gamma   90.00
#
_symmetry.space_group_name_H-M   'P 1'
#
loop_
_entity.id
_entity.type
_entity.pdbx_description
1 polymer ?
#
loop_
_entity_poly.entity_id
_entity_poly.type
_entity_poly.pdbx_seq_one_letter_code
_entity_poly.pdbx_strand_id
1 'polypeptide(L)'
;INAEQFRRFCSPTVPLARIPKFVYANDETFHADIEVSHFGAAPLQGAKTSYTIKNKFGKVYAKGTVGTQTIPIGNLCALGSVDMNLKGIDTPQKLNLEVCIEGSDAVNDWDFWVYPAQVELTQGSVYTTDTLDEKAISVLKEGGNVLITAAGKIQYGKEVKQYFTPVFWNTSWFKMRPPHTTGIFLNEYHPLFREFPTEF
;
A
#
# COMPACT_ATOMS: atom_id res chain seq x y z
N ILE A 1 -16.35 3.15 -5.06
CA ILE A 1 -15.77 2.93 -6.42
C ILE A 1 -16.73 3.54 -7.43
N ASN A 2 -16.26 4.44 -8.26
CA ASN A 2 -17.00 5.01 -9.39
C ASN A 2 -16.75 4.21 -10.68
N ALA A 3 -17.46 4.56 -11.78
CA ALA A 3 -17.36 3.84 -13.05
C ALA A 3 -15.95 3.91 -13.69
N GLU A 4 -15.24 5.02 -13.52
CA GLU A 4 -13.88 5.18 -14.03
C GLU A 4 -12.90 4.28 -13.28
N GLN A 5 -12.95 4.29 -11.95
CA GLN A 5 -12.14 3.39 -11.12
C GLN A 5 -12.44 1.92 -11.42
N PHE A 6 -13.70 1.56 -11.61
CA PHE A 6 -14.10 0.20 -11.93
C PHE A 6 -13.53 -0.26 -13.29
N ARG A 7 -13.47 0.61 -14.28
CA ARG A 7 -12.91 0.30 -15.60
C ARG A 7 -11.43 0.01 -15.59
N ARG A 8 -10.68 0.50 -14.61
CA ARG A 8 -9.22 0.27 -14.49
C ARG A 8 -8.89 -1.22 -14.38
N PHE A 9 -9.73 -1.99 -13.70
CA PHE A 9 -9.52 -3.43 -13.48
C PHE A 9 -10.63 -4.32 -14.08
N CYS A 10 -11.65 -3.73 -14.67
CA CYS A 10 -12.78 -4.46 -15.28
C CYS A 10 -13.10 -3.86 -16.67
N SER A 11 -12.23 -4.13 -17.63
CA SER A 11 -12.36 -3.74 -19.04
C SER A 11 -11.79 -4.84 -19.95
N PRO A 12 -12.03 -4.79 -21.27
CA PRO A 12 -11.48 -5.77 -22.21
C PRO A 12 -9.94 -5.80 -22.23
N THR A 13 -9.28 -4.71 -21.85
CA THR A 13 -7.81 -4.64 -21.80
C THR A 13 -7.41 -4.07 -20.46
N VAL A 14 -6.72 -4.86 -19.65
CA VAL A 14 -6.34 -4.49 -18.29
C VAL A 14 -4.84 -4.68 -18.09
N PRO A 15 -4.07 -3.59 -17.88
CA PRO A 15 -2.70 -3.68 -17.38
C PRO A 15 -2.67 -4.27 -15.98
N LEU A 16 -1.67 -5.08 -15.69
CA LEU A 16 -1.46 -5.77 -14.41
C LEU A 16 -0.04 -5.52 -13.94
N ALA A 17 0.15 -5.43 -12.63
CA ALA A 17 1.48 -5.34 -12.02
C ALA A 17 1.63 -6.41 -10.93
N ARG A 18 2.71 -7.18 -11.01
CA ARG A 18 3.12 -8.10 -9.95
C ARG A 18 4.11 -7.38 -9.06
N ILE A 19 3.61 -6.87 -7.96
CA ILE A 19 4.39 -6.14 -6.97
C ILE A 19 4.62 -7.08 -5.79
N PRO A 20 5.88 -7.42 -5.43
CA PRO A 20 6.16 -8.44 -4.41
C PRO A 20 5.75 -7.98 -3.00
N LYS A 21 5.72 -6.68 -2.74
CA LYS A 21 5.26 -6.08 -1.48
C LYS A 21 4.80 -4.64 -1.70
N PHE A 22 4.02 -4.09 -0.78
CA PHE A 22 3.51 -2.73 -0.88
C PHE A 22 4.17 -1.73 0.07
N VAL A 23 5.04 -2.20 0.97
CA VAL A 23 5.76 -1.34 1.91
C VAL A 23 7.25 -1.58 1.74
N TYR A 24 8.00 -0.50 1.55
CA TYR A 24 9.43 -0.49 1.29
C TYR A 24 10.17 0.43 2.25
N ALA A 25 11.43 0.11 2.52
CA ALA A 25 12.38 1.06 3.06
C ALA A 25 13.10 1.82 1.92
N ASN A 26 13.57 3.03 2.19
CA ASN A 26 14.19 3.87 1.15
C ASN A 26 15.60 3.41 0.72
N ASP A 27 16.17 2.41 1.36
CA ASP A 27 17.42 1.73 0.95
C ASP A 27 17.17 0.54 0.01
N GLU A 28 15.90 0.28 -0.33
CA GLU A 28 15.51 -0.78 -1.25
C GLU A 28 15.28 -0.26 -2.68
N THR A 29 14.99 -1.21 -3.58
CA THR A 29 14.53 -0.94 -4.94
C THR A 29 13.08 -1.41 -5.07
N PHE A 30 12.20 -0.55 -5.55
CA PHE A 30 10.86 -0.94 -5.98
C PHE A 30 11.00 -1.73 -7.28
N HIS A 31 10.28 -2.84 -7.37
CA HIS A 31 10.19 -3.68 -8.57
C HIS A 31 8.74 -4.06 -8.85
N ALA A 32 8.36 -4.06 -10.14
CA ALA A 32 7.09 -4.58 -10.59
C ALA A 32 7.23 -5.22 -11.97
N ASP A 33 6.84 -6.48 -12.12
CA ASP A 33 6.64 -7.08 -13.44
C ASP A 33 5.31 -6.64 -14.00
N ILE A 34 5.31 -6.16 -15.24
CA ILE A 34 4.13 -5.62 -15.90
C ILE A 34 3.63 -6.62 -16.94
N GLU A 35 2.37 -6.94 -16.82
CA GLU A 35 1.63 -7.85 -17.70
C GLU A 35 0.37 -7.14 -18.22
N VAL A 36 -0.31 -7.75 -19.18
CA VAL A 36 -1.63 -7.31 -19.64
C VAL A 36 -2.51 -8.52 -19.94
N SER A 37 -3.78 -8.40 -19.57
CA SER A 37 -4.84 -9.27 -20.06
C SER A 37 -5.63 -8.50 -21.12
N HIS A 38 -5.72 -9.08 -22.33
CA HIS A 38 -6.37 -8.43 -23.45
C HIS A 38 -7.41 -9.36 -24.10
N PHE A 39 -8.67 -8.96 -24.03
CA PHE A 39 -9.82 -9.67 -24.61
C PHE A 39 -10.63 -8.76 -25.53
N GLY A 40 -9.95 -7.83 -26.22
CA GLY A 40 -10.54 -7.00 -27.26
C GLY A 40 -10.80 -7.78 -28.56
N ALA A 41 -11.35 -7.10 -29.56
CA ALA A 41 -11.78 -7.72 -30.82
C ALA A 41 -10.61 -8.19 -31.70
N ALA A 42 -9.41 -7.62 -31.54
CA ALA A 42 -8.21 -7.96 -32.32
C ALA A 42 -6.94 -7.69 -31.49
N PRO A 43 -5.80 -8.35 -31.80
CA PRO A 43 -4.52 -8.05 -31.17
C PRO A 43 -4.14 -6.57 -31.33
N LEU A 44 -3.51 -5.99 -30.32
CA LEU A 44 -2.98 -4.61 -30.36
C LEU A 44 -1.60 -4.62 -30.99
N GLN A 45 -1.48 -4.07 -32.19
CA GLN A 45 -0.22 -4.02 -32.94
C GLN A 45 0.65 -2.85 -32.48
N GLY A 46 1.93 -3.11 -32.18
CA GLY A 46 2.89 -2.07 -31.82
C GLY A 46 2.48 -1.27 -30.57
N ALA A 47 1.76 -1.88 -29.66
CA ALA A 47 1.25 -1.24 -28.46
C ALA A 47 2.42 -0.82 -27.57
N LYS A 48 2.51 0.51 -27.29
CA LYS A 48 3.49 1.07 -26.38
C LYS A 48 2.89 1.15 -24.99
N THR A 49 3.58 0.55 -24.02
CA THR A 49 3.19 0.62 -22.61
C THR A 49 4.11 1.56 -21.87
N SER A 50 3.54 2.53 -21.19
CA SER A 50 4.27 3.49 -20.37
C SER A 50 3.85 3.45 -18.91
N TYR A 51 4.71 3.97 -18.05
CA TYR A 51 4.43 4.05 -16.61
C TYR A 51 4.81 5.42 -16.04
N THR A 52 4.16 5.76 -14.94
CA THR A 52 4.49 6.92 -14.11
C THR A 52 4.37 6.53 -12.64
N ILE A 53 5.39 6.90 -11.83
CA ILE A 53 5.34 6.81 -10.37
C ILE A 53 5.29 8.22 -9.81
N LYS A 54 4.24 8.53 -9.06
CA LYS A 54 3.97 9.87 -8.51
C LYS A 54 3.43 9.79 -7.09
N ASN A 55 3.56 10.86 -6.32
CA ASN A 55 2.88 10.95 -5.03
C ASN A 55 1.49 11.60 -5.18
N LYS A 56 0.74 11.66 -4.09
CA LYS A 56 -0.61 12.26 -4.05
C LYS A 56 -0.66 13.74 -4.42
N PHE A 57 0.47 14.43 -4.42
CA PHE A 57 0.59 15.84 -4.80
C PHE A 57 0.99 16.03 -6.28
N GLY A 58 1.12 14.93 -7.05
CA GLY A 58 1.49 14.96 -8.46
C GLY A 58 2.99 15.07 -8.72
N LYS A 59 3.85 15.04 -7.67
CA LYS A 59 5.29 14.99 -7.87
C LYS A 59 5.67 13.64 -8.49
N VAL A 60 6.28 13.68 -9.67
CA VAL A 60 6.75 12.50 -10.39
C VAL A 60 8.13 12.09 -9.87
N TYR A 61 8.28 10.83 -9.49
CA TYR A 61 9.53 10.22 -9.04
C TYR A 61 10.20 9.41 -10.17
N ALA A 62 9.39 8.73 -10.97
CA ALA A 62 9.87 8.00 -12.14
C ALA A 62 8.79 7.98 -13.24
N LYS A 63 9.22 7.94 -14.49
CA LYS A 63 8.35 7.72 -15.66
C LYS A 63 9.17 7.12 -16.79
N GLY A 64 8.54 6.34 -17.64
CA GLY A 64 9.22 5.74 -18.78
C GLY A 64 8.32 4.85 -19.62
N THR A 65 8.95 4.15 -20.53
CA THR A 65 8.33 3.11 -21.36
C THR A 65 8.71 1.74 -20.79
N VAL A 66 7.71 0.90 -20.54
CA VAL A 66 7.91 -0.51 -20.17
C VAL A 66 8.36 -1.32 -21.38
N GLY A 67 7.64 -1.17 -22.49
CA GLY A 67 7.93 -1.86 -23.73
C GLY A 67 7.04 -1.42 -24.88
N THR A 68 7.37 -1.88 -26.10
CA THR A 68 6.55 -1.71 -27.30
C THR A 68 6.50 -3.04 -28.02
N GLN A 69 5.32 -3.64 -28.12
CA GLN A 69 5.14 -4.96 -28.73
C GLN A 69 3.70 -5.20 -29.20
N THR A 70 3.51 -6.27 -29.93
CA THR A 70 2.16 -6.76 -30.22
C THR A 70 1.60 -7.46 -28.97
N ILE A 71 0.41 -7.05 -28.53
CA ILE A 71 -0.33 -7.68 -27.44
C ILE A 71 -1.38 -8.62 -28.05
N PRO A 72 -1.22 -9.94 -27.91
CA PRO A 72 -2.20 -10.91 -28.43
C PRO A 72 -3.48 -10.91 -27.57
N ILE A 73 -4.54 -11.47 -28.11
CA ILE A 73 -5.73 -11.77 -27.31
C ILE A 73 -5.38 -12.89 -26.33
N GLY A 74 -5.65 -12.70 -25.06
CA GLY A 74 -5.41 -13.68 -24.00
C GLY A 74 -4.99 -13.06 -22.67
N ASN A 75 -4.64 -13.94 -21.74
CA ASN A 75 -4.23 -13.58 -20.39
C ASN A 75 -2.71 -13.41 -20.28
N LEU A 76 -2.29 -12.51 -19.37
CA LEU A 76 -0.95 -12.46 -18.80
C LEU A 76 0.17 -12.35 -19.85
N CYS A 77 -0.05 -11.53 -20.87
CA CYS A 77 1.03 -11.19 -21.79
C CYS A 77 2.05 -10.30 -21.05
N ALA A 78 3.29 -10.77 -20.91
CA ALA A 78 4.36 -10.01 -20.28
C ALA A 78 4.75 -8.80 -21.14
N LEU A 79 4.90 -7.65 -20.53
CA LEU A 79 5.25 -6.38 -21.20
C LEU A 79 6.67 -5.90 -20.84
N GLY A 80 7.19 -6.31 -19.69
CA GLY A 80 8.48 -5.91 -19.15
C GLY A 80 8.42 -5.67 -17.66
N SER A 81 9.36 -4.89 -17.12
CA SER A 81 9.39 -4.54 -15.69
C SER A 81 9.61 -3.05 -15.46
N VAL A 82 9.29 -2.61 -14.27
CA VAL A 82 9.56 -1.27 -13.74
C VAL A 82 10.42 -1.41 -12.50
N ASP A 83 11.59 -0.78 -12.54
CA ASP A 83 12.51 -0.71 -11.41
C ASP A 83 12.74 0.76 -11.02
N MET A 84 12.68 1.06 -9.71
CA MET A 84 13.00 2.38 -9.18
C MET A 84 13.79 2.27 -7.89
N ASN A 85 15.00 2.85 -7.89
CA ASN A 85 15.76 3.00 -6.65
C ASN A 85 15.05 4.02 -5.74
N LEU A 86 14.82 3.64 -4.49
CA LEU A 86 14.07 4.46 -3.53
C LEU A 86 14.96 5.41 -2.71
N LYS A 87 16.28 5.36 -2.92
CA LYS A 87 17.24 6.23 -2.24
C LYS A 87 16.94 7.70 -2.56
N GLY A 88 16.91 8.52 -1.52
CA GLY A 88 16.55 9.94 -1.63
C GLY A 88 15.07 10.24 -1.37
N ILE A 89 14.28 9.23 -1.01
CA ILE A 89 12.96 9.42 -0.43
C ILE A 89 13.11 9.43 1.09
N ASP A 90 13.53 10.56 1.63
CA ASP A 90 13.96 10.69 3.03
C ASP A 90 12.79 10.91 4.01
N THR A 91 11.60 11.11 3.49
CA THR A 91 10.38 11.26 4.29
C THR A 91 9.35 10.22 3.87
N PRO A 92 8.50 9.74 4.79
CA PRO A 92 7.44 8.81 4.47
C PRO A 92 6.57 9.30 3.31
N GLN A 93 6.38 8.45 2.29
CA GLN A 93 5.61 8.76 1.10
C GLN A 93 4.66 7.62 0.75
N LYS A 94 3.43 7.95 0.41
CA LYS A 94 2.56 7.11 -0.38
C LYS A 94 2.79 7.43 -1.85
N LEU A 95 3.21 6.46 -2.63
CA LEU A 95 3.44 6.55 -4.07
C LEU A 95 2.41 5.72 -4.83
N ASN A 96 2.16 6.10 -6.06
CA ASN A 96 1.24 5.42 -6.96
C ASN A 96 1.97 5.09 -8.25
N LEU A 97 2.02 3.81 -8.60
CA LEU A 97 2.43 3.33 -9.91
C LEU A 97 1.20 3.33 -10.83
N GLU A 98 1.22 4.10 -11.88
CA GLU A 98 0.21 4.07 -12.94
C GLU A 98 0.84 3.50 -14.21
N VAL A 99 0.17 2.55 -14.85
CA VAL A 99 0.59 1.91 -16.10
C VAL A 99 -0.52 2.09 -17.14
N CYS A 100 -0.16 2.55 -18.33
CA CYS A 100 -1.10 2.73 -19.43
C CYS A 100 -0.58 2.16 -20.74
N ILE A 101 -1.51 1.74 -21.61
CA ILE A 101 -1.25 1.37 -23.00
C ILE A 101 -1.58 2.58 -23.85
N GLU A 102 -0.57 3.22 -24.42
CA GLU A 102 -0.72 4.49 -25.15
C GLU A 102 -1.69 4.33 -26.33
N GLY A 103 -2.51 5.35 -26.57
CA GLY A 103 -3.52 5.35 -27.62
C GLY A 103 -4.77 4.53 -27.32
N SER A 104 -4.91 4.01 -26.09
CA SER A 104 -6.09 3.30 -25.61
C SER A 104 -6.58 3.89 -24.28
N ASP A 105 -7.73 3.43 -23.79
CA ASP A 105 -8.28 3.73 -22.46
C ASP A 105 -7.79 2.75 -21.39
N ALA A 106 -6.89 1.83 -21.74
CA ALA A 106 -6.37 0.82 -20.83
C ALA A 106 -5.32 1.44 -19.88
N VAL A 107 -5.74 1.70 -18.65
CA VAL A 107 -4.92 2.23 -17.57
C VAL A 107 -5.27 1.52 -16.28
N ASN A 108 -4.25 1.24 -15.45
CA ASN A 108 -4.43 0.72 -14.10
C ASN A 108 -3.37 1.26 -13.17
N ASP A 109 -3.60 1.21 -11.85
CA ASP A 109 -2.69 1.80 -10.88
C ASP A 109 -2.67 1.04 -9.55
N TRP A 110 -1.57 1.20 -8.83
CA TRP A 110 -1.32 0.56 -7.54
C TRP A 110 -0.58 1.51 -6.61
N ASP A 111 -1.04 1.57 -5.37
CA ASP A 111 -0.39 2.32 -4.31
C ASP A 111 0.68 1.47 -3.60
N PHE A 112 1.77 2.11 -3.20
CA PHE A 112 2.79 1.53 -2.34
C PHE A 112 3.40 2.62 -1.44
N TRP A 113 4.03 2.19 -0.36
CA TRP A 113 4.54 3.09 0.67
C TRP A 113 6.04 2.95 0.80
N VAL A 114 6.72 4.09 0.97
CA VAL A 114 8.16 4.15 1.20
C VAL A 114 8.42 4.89 2.49
N TYR A 115 9.21 4.28 3.37
CA TYR A 115 9.62 4.83 4.65
C TYR A 115 11.13 4.93 4.74
N PRO A 116 11.71 5.87 5.54
CA PRO A 116 13.13 5.89 5.83
C PRO A 116 13.58 4.58 6.47
N ALA A 117 14.69 4.00 6.00
CA ALA A 117 15.29 2.80 6.60
C ALA A 117 15.87 3.09 7.99
N GLN A 118 16.28 4.33 8.22
CA GLN A 118 16.80 4.81 9.50
C GLN A 118 15.89 5.92 10.02
N VAL A 119 15.41 5.74 11.24
CA VAL A 119 14.60 6.74 11.95
C VAL A 119 15.29 7.07 13.27
N GLU A 120 15.66 8.33 13.46
CA GLU A 120 16.15 8.80 14.77
C GLU A 120 14.97 8.83 15.75
N LEU A 121 15.08 8.00 16.78
CA LEU A 121 14.12 8.00 17.86
C LEU A 121 14.49 9.10 18.86
N THR A 122 13.90 10.27 18.72
CA THR A 122 13.98 11.30 19.74
C THR A 122 12.97 10.98 20.84
N GLN A 123 13.47 10.70 22.04
CA GLN A 123 12.63 10.64 23.24
C GLN A 123 12.21 12.08 23.59
N GLY A 124 11.09 12.53 23.06
CA GLY A 124 10.48 13.80 23.45
C GLY A 124 9.99 13.80 24.91
N SER A 125 9.04 14.66 25.23
CA SER A 125 8.43 14.74 26.57
C SER A 125 7.46 13.60 26.89
N VAL A 126 7.47 12.51 26.11
CA VAL A 126 6.57 11.35 26.30
C VAL A 126 7.25 10.31 27.19
N TYR A 127 6.66 10.04 28.35
CA TYR A 127 7.12 8.92 29.18
C TYR A 127 6.65 7.60 28.57
N THR A 128 7.61 6.72 28.24
CA THR A 128 7.30 5.41 27.67
C THR A 128 7.47 4.32 28.73
N THR A 129 6.46 3.48 28.88
CA THR A 129 6.42 2.35 29.81
C THR A 129 5.65 1.19 29.20
N ASP A 130 5.73 0.01 29.79
CA ASP A 130 4.96 -1.17 29.36
C ASP A 130 3.78 -1.49 30.30
N THR A 131 3.64 -0.73 31.38
CA THR A 131 2.54 -0.85 32.34
C THR A 131 2.14 0.55 32.82
N LEU A 132 0.92 0.66 33.36
CA LEU A 132 0.48 1.88 34.05
C LEU A 132 1.09 1.89 35.46
N ASP A 133 2.35 2.30 35.57
CA ASP A 133 3.09 2.40 36.83
C ASP A 133 2.79 3.74 37.56
N GLU A 134 3.31 3.88 38.79
CA GLU A 134 3.12 5.08 39.60
C GLU A 134 3.71 6.33 38.91
N LYS A 135 4.82 6.19 38.20
CA LYS A 135 5.44 7.30 37.47
C LYS A 135 4.58 7.73 36.30
N ALA A 136 3.98 6.77 35.55
CA ALA A 136 3.02 7.10 34.50
C ALA A 136 1.82 7.87 35.05
N ILE A 137 1.31 7.46 36.20
CA ILE A 137 0.20 8.15 36.87
C ILE A 137 0.59 9.58 37.31
N SER A 138 1.81 9.76 37.83
CA SER A 138 2.33 11.08 38.20
C SER A 138 2.42 11.99 36.97
N VAL A 139 3.04 11.51 35.88
CA VAL A 139 3.17 12.26 34.63
C VAL A 139 1.81 12.68 34.08
N LEU A 140 0.82 11.78 34.10
CA LEU A 140 -0.55 12.11 33.66
C LEU A 140 -1.23 13.15 34.57
N LYS A 141 -1.03 13.07 35.89
CA LYS A 141 -1.55 14.06 36.85
C LYS A 141 -0.95 15.45 36.65
N GLU A 142 0.27 15.52 36.19
CA GLU A 142 1.00 16.75 35.86
C GLU A 142 0.68 17.28 34.46
N GLY A 143 -0.22 16.62 33.71
CA GLY A 143 -0.63 17.00 32.35
C GLY A 143 0.36 16.56 31.27
N GLY A 144 1.28 15.66 31.59
CA GLY A 144 2.22 15.08 30.64
C GLY A 144 1.62 13.96 29.79
N ASN A 145 2.40 13.46 28.84
CA ASN A 145 2.01 12.38 27.93
C ASN A 145 2.70 11.07 28.29
N VAL A 146 1.95 9.97 28.24
CA VAL A 146 2.44 8.61 28.50
C VAL A 146 2.11 7.70 27.33
N LEU A 147 3.10 6.97 26.83
CA LEU A 147 2.95 5.89 25.88
C LEU A 147 3.09 4.55 26.59
N ILE A 148 2.05 3.75 26.60
CA ILE A 148 2.07 2.41 27.19
C ILE A 148 2.19 1.37 26.07
N THR A 149 3.32 0.66 26.02
CA THR A 149 3.59 -0.44 25.09
C THR A 149 3.20 -1.77 25.72
N ALA A 150 1.90 -2.04 25.81
CA ALA A 150 1.34 -3.17 26.57
C ALA A 150 1.27 -4.49 25.78
N ALA A 151 2.04 -4.66 24.70
CA ALA A 151 2.03 -5.87 23.89
C ALA A 151 2.31 -7.13 24.75
N GLY A 152 1.44 -8.12 24.69
CA GLY A 152 1.53 -9.33 25.47
C GLY A 152 1.15 -9.23 26.97
N LYS A 153 0.92 -8.02 27.49
CA LYS A 153 0.58 -7.76 28.91
C LYS A 153 -0.92 -7.58 29.18
N ILE A 154 -1.72 -7.43 28.12
CA ILE A 154 -3.17 -7.31 28.25
C ILE A 154 -3.74 -8.67 28.66
N GLN A 155 -4.48 -8.74 29.77
CA GLN A 155 -5.00 -9.97 30.32
C GLN A 155 -6.30 -10.42 29.65
N TYR A 156 -7.19 -9.47 29.34
CA TYR A 156 -8.48 -9.75 28.74
C TYR A 156 -8.41 -9.72 27.22
N GLY A 157 -9.16 -10.58 26.55
CA GLY A 157 -9.22 -10.66 25.08
C GLY A 157 -8.12 -11.52 24.44
N LYS A 158 -7.23 -12.14 25.21
CA LYS A 158 -6.19 -13.05 24.68
C LYS A 158 -6.75 -14.27 23.97
N GLU A 159 -7.95 -14.70 24.37
CA GLU A 159 -8.69 -15.80 23.78
C GLU A 159 -9.25 -15.46 22.38
N VAL A 160 -9.36 -14.18 22.08
CA VAL A 160 -9.83 -13.70 20.77
C VAL A 160 -8.64 -13.42 19.89
N LYS A 161 -8.25 -14.41 19.10
CA LYS A 161 -7.21 -14.24 18.07
C LYS A 161 -7.80 -13.53 16.87
N GLN A 162 -7.18 -12.44 16.48
CA GLN A 162 -7.52 -11.72 15.24
C GLN A 162 -6.44 -11.93 14.19
N TYR A 163 -6.85 -12.10 12.96
CA TYR A 163 -5.95 -12.28 11.83
C TYR A 163 -6.30 -11.24 10.76
N PHE A 164 -5.28 -10.60 10.21
CA PHE A 164 -5.40 -9.76 9.02
C PHE A 164 -5.27 -10.65 7.78
N THR A 165 -6.35 -11.34 7.46
CA THR A 165 -6.41 -12.19 6.27
C THR A 165 -7.52 -11.71 5.36
N PRO A 166 -7.39 -11.88 4.04
CA PRO A 166 -8.50 -11.62 3.13
C PRO A 166 -9.73 -12.40 3.57
N VAL A 167 -10.82 -11.69 3.79
CA VAL A 167 -12.10 -12.33 4.11
C VAL A 167 -12.74 -12.72 2.79
N PHE A 168 -12.77 -14.03 2.55
CA PHE A 168 -13.50 -14.56 1.42
C PHE A 168 -14.95 -14.78 1.81
N TRP A 169 -15.84 -14.05 1.17
CA TRP A 169 -17.27 -14.26 1.18
C TRP A 169 -17.95 -14.09 2.56
N ASN A 170 -18.64 -15.13 3.06
CA ASN A 170 -19.48 -15.03 4.24
C ASN A 170 -18.91 -15.85 5.40
N THR A 171 -18.39 -15.16 6.42
CA THR A 171 -17.78 -15.80 7.59
C THR A 171 -18.78 -16.62 8.42
N SER A 172 -20.06 -16.25 8.40
CA SER A 172 -21.12 -17.00 9.10
C SER A 172 -21.40 -18.34 8.46
N TRP A 173 -21.35 -18.42 7.13
CA TRP A 173 -21.60 -19.64 6.37
C TRP A 173 -20.52 -20.69 6.61
N PHE A 174 -19.29 -20.28 6.59
CA PHE A 174 -18.15 -21.18 6.76
C PHE A 174 -17.71 -21.31 8.21
N LYS A 175 -18.45 -20.72 9.15
CA LYS A 175 -18.13 -20.73 10.59
C LYS A 175 -16.66 -20.36 10.85
N MET A 176 -16.14 -19.41 10.09
CA MET A 176 -14.77 -18.96 10.25
C MET A 176 -14.58 -18.36 11.65
N ARG A 177 -13.78 -19.00 12.46
CA ARG A 177 -13.43 -18.61 13.81
C ARG A 177 -11.92 -18.79 13.99
N PRO A 178 -11.26 -17.88 14.63
CA PRO A 178 -11.70 -16.59 15.17
C PRO A 178 -12.09 -15.59 14.06
N PRO A 179 -12.74 -14.46 14.40
CA PRO A 179 -13.09 -13.42 13.45
C PRO A 179 -11.87 -12.90 12.72
N HIS A 180 -12.00 -12.68 11.42
CA HIS A 180 -10.97 -12.05 10.60
C HIS A 180 -11.23 -10.55 10.51
N THR A 181 -10.17 -9.76 10.40
CA THR A 181 -10.24 -8.32 10.15
C THR A 181 -9.57 -8.00 8.82
N THR A 182 -10.11 -7.02 8.12
CA THR A 182 -9.53 -6.51 6.85
C THR A 182 -8.55 -5.37 7.09
N GLY A 183 -8.54 -4.81 8.31
CA GLY A 183 -7.65 -3.73 8.67
C GLY A 183 -8.00 -3.15 10.05
N ILE A 184 -7.32 -2.09 10.40
CA ILE A 184 -7.58 -1.29 11.60
C ILE A 184 -8.27 -0.01 11.15
N PHE A 185 -9.51 0.22 11.64
CA PHE A 185 -10.19 1.50 11.41
C PHE A 185 -9.48 2.61 12.18
N LEU A 186 -9.06 3.65 11.50
CA LEU A 186 -8.40 4.80 12.11
C LEU A 186 -8.84 6.12 11.45
N ASN A 187 -8.62 7.22 12.13
CA ASN A 187 -8.80 8.54 11.57
C ASN A 187 -7.49 9.01 10.93
N GLU A 188 -7.37 8.88 9.61
CA GLU A 188 -6.19 9.26 8.83
C GLU A 188 -5.84 10.75 8.92
N TYR A 189 -6.81 11.62 9.29
CA TYR A 189 -6.61 13.05 9.47
C TYR A 189 -6.08 13.43 10.87
N HIS A 190 -5.93 12.45 11.78
CA HIS A 190 -5.37 12.72 13.10
C HIS A 190 -3.92 13.21 12.98
N PRO A 191 -3.48 14.23 13.76
CA PRO A 191 -2.11 14.76 13.69
C PRO A 191 -0.99 13.71 13.82
N LEU A 192 -1.25 12.58 14.49
CA LEU A 192 -0.33 11.46 14.61
C LEU A 192 0.11 10.89 13.24
N PHE A 193 -0.79 10.94 12.24
CA PHE A 193 -0.53 10.38 10.91
C PHE A 193 0.04 11.40 9.92
N ARG A 194 0.38 12.62 10.37
CA ARG A 194 0.93 13.65 9.49
C ARG A 194 2.21 13.18 8.77
N GLU A 195 3.08 12.49 9.51
CA GLU A 195 4.36 11.96 9.01
C GLU A 195 4.32 10.44 8.78
N PHE A 196 3.14 9.84 8.84
CA PHE A 196 2.91 8.42 8.59
C PHE A 196 1.72 8.26 7.63
N PRO A 197 1.96 8.34 6.32
CA PRO A 197 0.89 8.20 5.33
C PRO A 197 0.28 6.79 5.44
N THR A 198 -0.98 6.73 5.74
CA THR A 198 -1.73 5.50 5.96
C THR A 198 -3.13 5.62 5.38
N GLU A 199 -3.84 4.50 5.32
CA GLU A 199 -5.24 4.39 4.96
C GLU A 199 -5.99 3.63 6.06
N PHE A 200 -7.31 3.82 6.13
CA PHE A 200 -8.17 3.08 7.06
C PHE A 200 -8.41 1.64 6.61
#